data_72613ec0d7c5645c07c498bf410180f4
#
_entry.id   72613ec0d7c5645c07c498bf410180f4
#
_cell.length_a   1.000
_cell.length_b   1.000
_cell.length_c   1.000
_cell.angle_alpha   90.00
_cell.angle_beta   90.00
_cell.angle_gamma   90.00
#
_symmetry.space_group_name_H-M   'P 1'
#
loop_
_entity.id
_entity.type
_entity.pdbx_description
1 polymer ?
#
loop_
_entity_poly.entity_id
_entity_poly.type
_entity_poly.pdbx_seq_one_letter_code
_entity_poly.pdbx_strand_id
1 'polypeptide(L)'
;CNEINLTEQIVSDPLIVSEFDNNQSNPNVTWSGSSYLIAWEDSRNILTSEEDIYFQEYTSGSFTHETDGIVLTDFEKKQERPTISKYSDSDNSFVIFWEDYRSTGKEFCANLFGQTYISALCPDIGDINGDEILNVLDVVVLVNCVLTQSCGDLANGCAGDLNSDGIF
;
A
#
# COMPACT_ATOMS: atom_id res chain seq x y z
N CYS A 1 -9.91 -15.72 36.47
CA CYS A 1 -10.20 -15.77 35.05
C CYS A 1 -11.27 -14.73 34.79
N ASN A 2 -10.93 -13.63 34.08
CA ASN A 2 -11.95 -12.70 33.61
C ASN A 2 -12.52 -13.27 32.32
N GLU A 3 -13.82 -13.57 32.31
CA GLU A 3 -14.53 -13.87 31.08
C GLU A 3 -14.49 -12.63 30.19
N ILE A 4 -13.91 -12.77 29.02
CA ILE A 4 -14.02 -11.77 27.96
C ILE A 4 -15.44 -11.92 27.40
N ASN A 5 -16.28 -10.95 27.64
CA ASN A 5 -17.61 -10.91 27.07
C ASN A 5 -17.50 -10.58 25.57
N LEU A 6 -17.64 -11.56 24.71
CA LEU A 6 -17.56 -11.46 23.25
C LEU A 6 -18.87 -10.98 22.59
N THR A 7 -19.75 -10.32 23.31
CA THR A 7 -21.11 -10.01 22.82
C THR A 7 -21.20 -8.83 21.83
N GLU A 8 -20.08 -8.18 21.45
CA GLU A 8 -20.10 -7.11 20.45
C GLU A 8 -18.93 -7.25 19.47
N GLN A 9 -18.77 -8.42 18.87
CA GLN A 9 -17.84 -8.56 17.76
C GLN A 9 -18.57 -8.13 16.48
N ILE A 10 -18.43 -6.86 16.11
CA ILE A 10 -18.89 -6.36 14.82
C ILE A 10 -17.87 -6.83 13.79
N VAL A 11 -18.26 -7.79 12.97
CA VAL A 11 -17.50 -8.18 11.78
C VAL A 11 -18.07 -7.35 10.63
N SER A 12 -17.25 -6.48 10.06
CA SER A 12 -17.59 -5.74 8.85
C SER A 12 -17.74 -6.68 7.65
N ASP A 13 -18.34 -6.18 6.58
CA ASP A 13 -18.34 -6.90 5.31
C ASP A 13 -16.90 -7.18 4.85
N PRO A 14 -16.68 -8.29 4.12
CA PRO A 14 -15.36 -8.63 3.62
C PRO A 14 -14.77 -7.52 2.74
N LEU A 15 -13.51 -7.19 2.97
CA LEU A 15 -12.76 -6.27 2.12
C LEU A 15 -12.13 -7.05 0.96
N ILE A 16 -12.49 -6.68 -0.26
CA ILE A 16 -11.97 -7.31 -1.47
C ILE A 16 -10.70 -6.56 -1.89
N VAL A 17 -9.55 -7.24 -1.83
CA VAL A 17 -8.24 -6.68 -2.21
C VAL A 17 -8.01 -6.78 -3.71
N SER A 18 -8.43 -7.89 -4.33
CA SER A 18 -8.39 -8.13 -5.77
C SER A 18 -9.49 -9.10 -6.19
N GLU A 19 -10.15 -8.82 -7.32
CA GLU A 19 -11.15 -9.69 -7.97
C GLU A 19 -10.75 -10.02 -9.41
N PHE A 20 -9.48 -9.84 -9.76
CA PHE A 20 -9.05 -10.10 -11.13
C PHE A 20 -9.20 -11.58 -11.51
N ASP A 21 -9.40 -11.84 -12.80
CA ASP A 21 -9.47 -13.21 -13.31
C ASP A 21 -8.18 -13.99 -13.02
N ASN A 22 -8.29 -15.30 -12.96
CA ASN A 22 -7.25 -16.25 -12.55
C ASN A 22 -6.97 -16.26 -11.05
N ASN A 23 -5.89 -16.91 -10.65
CA ASN A 23 -5.61 -17.19 -9.25
C ASN A 23 -4.81 -16.08 -8.59
N GLN A 24 -5.26 -15.67 -7.40
CA GLN A 24 -4.51 -14.85 -6.45
C GLN A 24 -4.22 -15.73 -5.23
N SER A 25 -2.96 -15.83 -4.84
CA SER A 25 -2.52 -16.75 -3.78
C SER A 25 -1.38 -16.19 -2.94
N ASN A 26 -1.06 -16.89 -1.86
CA ASN A 26 0.05 -16.59 -0.96
C ASN A 26 0.12 -15.12 -0.50
N PRO A 27 -0.97 -14.56 0.03
CA PRO A 27 -0.97 -13.18 0.51
C PRO A 27 -0.07 -13.03 1.72
N ASN A 28 0.65 -11.93 1.76
CA ASN A 28 1.42 -11.48 2.91
C ASN A 28 1.04 -10.03 3.24
N VAL A 29 0.96 -9.68 4.52
CA VAL A 29 0.53 -8.36 4.97
C VAL A 29 1.41 -7.87 6.10
N THR A 30 1.71 -6.57 6.09
CA THR A 30 2.39 -5.90 7.20
C THR A 30 1.74 -4.55 7.50
N TRP A 31 1.92 -4.08 8.73
CA TRP A 31 1.43 -2.78 9.22
C TRP A 31 2.58 -1.81 9.43
N SER A 32 2.47 -0.60 8.88
CA SER A 32 3.48 0.45 9.05
C SER A 32 3.35 1.27 10.33
N GLY A 33 2.18 1.33 10.90
CA GLY A 33 1.75 2.27 11.93
C GLY A 33 0.61 3.17 11.46
N SER A 34 0.40 3.26 10.14
CA SER A 34 -0.62 4.09 9.49
C SER A 34 -1.33 3.39 8.33
N SER A 35 -0.66 2.46 7.64
CA SER A 35 -1.21 1.71 6.52
C SER A 35 -0.87 0.23 6.58
N TYR A 36 -1.68 -0.59 5.91
CA TYR A 36 -1.35 -1.98 5.60
C TYR A 36 -0.81 -2.08 4.19
N LEU A 37 0.34 -2.74 4.02
CA LEU A 37 0.79 -3.18 2.72
C LEU A 37 0.49 -4.67 2.58
N ILE A 38 -0.13 -5.04 1.47
CA ILE A 38 -0.57 -6.40 1.15
C ILE A 38 0.10 -6.77 -0.18
N ALA A 39 0.81 -7.89 -0.23
CA ALA A 39 1.37 -8.41 -1.48
C ALA A 39 0.92 -9.87 -1.67
N TRP A 40 0.79 -10.29 -2.91
CA TRP A 40 0.35 -11.64 -3.27
C TRP A 40 0.96 -12.11 -4.60
N GLU A 41 0.87 -13.39 -4.84
CA GLU A 41 1.10 -13.98 -6.15
C GLU A 41 -0.15 -13.82 -7.00
N ASP A 42 0.01 -13.45 -8.25
CA ASP A 42 -1.09 -13.21 -9.18
C ASP A 42 -0.82 -13.85 -10.53
N SER A 43 -1.75 -14.68 -10.97
CA SER A 43 -1.65 -15.41 -12.23
C SER A 43 -2.41 -14.73 -13.38
N ARG A 44 -2.76 -13.42 -13.27
CA ARG A 44 -3.50 -12.71 -14.32
C ARG A 44 -2.77 -12.71 -15.67
N ASN A 45 -1.44 -12.76 -15.64
CA ASN A 45 -0.57 -12.75 -16.81
C ASN A 45 0.01 -14.14 -17.12
N ILE A 46 -0.63 -15.21 -16.68
CA ILE A 46 -0.11 -16.60 -16.74
C ILE A 46 0.40 -17.02 -18.13
N LEU A 47 -0.10 -16.42 -19.20
CA LEU A 47 0.32 -16.73 -20.58
C LEU A 47 1.60 -16.01 -21.01
N THR A 48 2.06 -15.02 -20.26
CA THR A 48 3.20 -14.16 -20.59
C THR A 48 4.33 -14.21 -19.59
N SER A 49 4.01 -14.11 -18.30
CA SER A 49 4.98 -14.05 -17.21
C SER A 49 4.82 -15.14 -16.14
N GLU A 50 3.83 -16.03 -16.28
CA GLU A 50 3.46 -17.02 -15.25
C GLU A 50 2.87 -16.30 -14.02
N GLU A 51 3.36 -16.57 -12.79
CA GLU A 51 2.97 -15.84 -11.59
C GLU A 51 3.85 -14.60 -11.39
N ASP A 52 3.21 -13.48 -11.15
CA ASP A 52 3.83 -12.19 -10.85
C ASP A 52 3.55 -11.79 -9.39
N ILE A 53 4.32 -10.85 -8.84
CA ILE A 53 4.02 -10.25 -7.55
C ILE A 53 3.26 -8.96 -7.74
N TYR A 54 2.09 -8.91 -7.14
CA TYR A 54 1.24 -7.73 -7.03
C TYR A 54 1.19 -7.23 -5.60
N PHE A 55 0.88 -5.97 -5.42
CA PHE A 55 0.66 -5.41 -4.10
C PHE A 55 -0.41 -4.31 -4.10
N GLN A 56 -0.94 -4.06 -2.91
CA GLN A 56 -1.92 -3.03 -2.63
C GLN A 56 -1.64 -2.41 -1.27
N GLU A 57 -1.89 -1.14 -1.13
CA GLU A 57 -1.84 -0.45 0.13
C GLU A 57 -3.26 -0.07 0.58
N TYR A 58 -3.54 -0.27 1.86
CA TYR A 58 -4.82 0.06 2.49
C TYR A 58 -4.59 1.05 3.62
N THR A 59 -5.17 2.24 3.48
CA THR A 59 -5.01 3.35 4.40
C THR A 59 -6.36 4.00 4.66
N SER A 60 -6.68 4.29 5.94
CA SER A 60 -7.87 5.05 6.33
C SER A 60 -9.19 4.57 5.73
N GLY A 61 -9.34 3.26 5.56
CA GLY A 61 -10.59 2.67 5.07
C GLY A 61 -10.67 2.54 3.54
N SER A 62 -9.63 2.88 2.81
CA SER A 62 -9.58 2.79 1.34
C SER A 62 -8.28 2.20 0.82
N PHE A 63 -8.31 1.70 -0.41
CA PHE A 63 -7.11 1.30 -1.13
C PHE A 63 -6.48 2.52 -1.80
N THR A 64 -5.14 2.60 -1.72
CA THR A 64 -4.36 3.71 -2.30
C THR A 64 -4.20 3.56 -3.82
N HIS A 65 -4.12 2.30 -4.28
CA HIS A 65 -4.00 2.02 -5.70
C HIS A 65 -5.36 1.67 -6.31
N GLU A 66 -5.46 1.74 -7.63
CA GLU A 66 -6.66 1.33 -8.35
C GLU A 66 -7.05 -0.12 -8.03
N THR A 67 -8.27 -0.50 -8.39
CA THR A 67 -8.80 -1.86 -8.16
C THR A 67 -7.81 -2.93 -8.61
N ASP A 68 -7.71 -3.99 -7.80
CA ASP A 68 -6.86 -5.16 -8.06
C ASP A 68 -5.36 -4.98 -7.88
N GLY A 69 -4.92 -3.85 -7.30
CA GLY A 69 -3.51 -3.60 -6.99
C GLY A 69 -2.63 -3.32 -8.20
N ILE A 70 -1.36 -3.08 -7.95
CA ILE A 70 -0.36 -2.82 -8.97
C ILE A 70 0.72 -3.90 -8.99
N VAL A 71 1.29 -4.12 -10.16
CA VAL A 71 2.38 -5.09 -10.34
C VAL A 71 3.68 -4.57 -9.73
N LEU A 72 4.32 -5.39 -8.91
CA LEU A 72 5.67 -5.15 -8.42
C LEU A 72 6.71 -5.69 -9.39
N THR A 73 6.44 -6.86 -9.98
CA THR A 73 7.34 -7.52 -10.92
C THR A 73 6.53 -8.36 -11.90
N ASP A 74 6.87 -8.26 -13.19
CA ASP A 74 6.22 -8.91 -14.33
C ASP A 74 7.24 -9.51 -15.30
N PHE A 75 8.34 -10.04 -14.79
CA PHE A 75 9.37 -10.64 -15.63
C PHE A 75 8.95 -12.03 -16.14
N GLU A 76 9.50 -12.42 -17.28
CA GLU A 76 9.36 -13.81 -17.77
C GLU A 76 9.73 -14.80 -16.67
N LYS A 77 9.00 -15.88 -16.55
CA LYS A 77 9.04 -16.86 -15.47
C LYS A 77 8.40 -16.35 -14.19
N LYS A 78 8.06 -17.31 -13.35
CA LYS A 78 7.31 -17.02 -12.14
C LYS A 78 8.11 -16.28 -11.07
N GLN A 79 7.37 -15.49 -10.34
CA GLN A 79 7.77 -14.88 -9.09
C GLN A 79 6.80 -15.33 -8.00
N GLU A 80 7.32 -15.82 -6.90
CA GLU A 80 6.53 -16.48 -5.85
C GLU A 80 6.90 -16.00 -4.45
N ARG A 81 6.02 -16.32 -3.49
CA ARG A 81 6.24 -16.21 -2.04
C ARG A 81 6.67 -14.82 -1.58
N PRO A 82 5.86 -13.80 -1.86
CA PRO A 82 6.17 -12.47 -1.37
C PRO A 82 6.18 -12.46 0.16
N THR A 83 7.18 -11.76 0.71
CA THR A 83 7.30 -11.50 2.13
C THR A 83 7.55 -10.03 2.32
N ILE A 84 6.76 -9.38 3.18
CA ILE A 84 6.84 -7.96 3.42
C ILE A 84 7.33 -7.72 4.84
N SER A 85 8.18 -6.72 5.00
CA SER A 85 8.56 -6.19 6.30
C SER A 85 8.58 -4.67 6.26
N LYS A 86 8.29 -4.05 7.38
CA LYS A 86 8.54 -2.62 7.56
C LYS A 86 10.05 -2.40 7.51
N TYR A 87 10.49 -1.43 6.72
CA TYR A 87 11.91 -1.12 6.52
C TYR A 87 12.37 0.03 7.43
N SER A 88 11.54 1.06 7.58
CA SER A 88 11.84 2.22 8.41
C SER A 88 10.60 2.69 9.17
N ASP A 89 10.80 3.22 10.37
CA ASP A 89 9.73 3.82 11.18
C ASP A 89 9.49 5.30 10.83
N SER A 90 10.45 5.94 10.17
CA SER A 90 10.43 7.37 9.93
C SER A 90 9.75 7.78 8.63
N ASP A 91 9.64 6.89 7.66
CA ASP A 91 9.19 7.22 6.30
C ASP A 91 8.17 6.23 5.71
N ASN A 92 7.54 5.41 6.55
CA ASN A 92 6.60 4.37 6.13
C ASN A 92 7.09 3.51 4.96
N SER A 93 8.39 3.24 4.92
CA SER A 93 8.96 2.39 3.91
C SER A 93 8.85 0.92 4.26
N PHE A 94 8.61 0.13 3.24
CA PHE A 94 8.54 -1.32 3.31
C PHE A 94 9.61 -1.93 2.43
N VAL A 95 9.99 -3.15 2.76
CA VAL A 95 10.76 -4.01 1.88
C VAL A 95 9.96 -5.26 1.57
N ILE A 96 9.91 -5.62 0.32
CA ILE A 96 9.24 -6.80 -0.19
C ILE A 96 10.30 -7.70 -0.78
N PHE A 97 10.34 -8.96 -0.36
CA PHE A 97 11.20 -10.01 -0.91
C PHE A 97 10.35 -11.08 -1.57
N TRP A 98 10.88 -11.71 -2.63
CA TRP A 98 10.22 -12.82 -3.32
C TRP A 98 11.22 -13.79 -3.93
N GLU A 99 10.77 -15.00 -4.23
CA GLU A 99 11.51 -15.97 -5.02
C GLU A 99 11.28 -15.69 -6.51
N ASP A 100 12.36 -15.65 -7.29
CA ASP A 100 12.34 -15.25 -8.69
C ASP A 100 13.12 -16.21 -9.56
N TYR A 101 12.50 -16.65 -10.61
CA TYR A 101 13.03 -17.69 -11.51
C TYR A 101 13.59 -17.13 -12.84
N ARG A 102 13.59 -15.80 -13.02
CA ARG A 102 13.94 -15.12 -14.30
C ARG A 102 15.34 -15.43 -14.84
N SER A 103 16.31 -15.71 -14.02
CA SER A 103 17.72 -15.74 -14.41
C SER A 103 18.45 -17.04 -14.16
N THR A 104 17.73 -18.12 -13.87
CA THR A 104 18.42 -19.30 -13.34
C THR A 104 19.11 -20.16 -14.39
N GLY A 105 18.79 -20.08 -15.65
CA GLY A 105 19.32 -21.04 -16.64
C GLY A 105 19.22 -22.49 -16.20
N LYS A 106 18.63 -22.73 -15.01
CA LYS A 106 18.38 -24.01 -14.36
C LYS A 106 16.90 -24.03 -14.00
N GLU A 107 16.16 -24.92 -14.56
CA GLU A 107 14.69 -25.02 -14.50
C GLU A 107 14.06 -25.06 -13.08
N PHE A 108 14.84 -25.13 -12.01
CA PHE A 108 14.30 -25.36 -10.66
C PHE A 108 15.02 -24.56 -9.56
N CYS A 109 15.68 -23.45 -9.88
CA CYS A 109 16.38 -22.65 -8.86
C CYS A 109 15.84 -21.22 -8.85
N ALA A 110 15.24 -20.81 -7.76
CA ALA A 110 14.90 -19.42 -7.51
C ALA A 110 16.12 -18.66 -7.01
N ASN A 111 16.15 -17.38 -7.35
CA ASN A 111 16.97 -16.38 -6.66
C ASN A 111 16.06 -15.57 -5.73
N LEU A 112 16.62 -15.02 -4.66
CA LEU A 112 15.90 -14.10 -3.81
C LEU A 112 16.10 -12.67 -4.31
N PHE A 113 15.00 -12.00 -4.62
CA PHE A 113 14.98 -10.60 -5.00
C PHE A 113 14.25 -9.79 -3.93
N GLY A 114 14.49 -8.51 -3.89
CA GLY A 114 13.80 -7.60 -3.00
C GLY A 114 13.76 -6.19 -3.55
N GLN A 115 12.73 -5.47 -3.18
CA GLN A 115 12.51 -4.08 -3.55
C GLN A 115 11.96 -3.31 -2.35
N THR A 116 12.39 -2.07 -2.20
CA THR A 116 11.80 -1.14 -1.25
C THR A 116 10.64 -0.41 -1.90
N TYR A 117 9.58 -0.26 -1.13
CA TYR A 117 8.42 0.56 -1.45
C TYR A 117 8.30 1.63 -0.37
N ILE A 118 8.19 2.87 -0.76
CA ILE A 118 7.91 3.97 0.15
C ILE A 118 6.45 4.32 -0.08
N SER A 119 5.65 4.11 0.96
CA SER A 119 4.27 4.56 0.95
C SER A 119 4.25 6.07 0.75
N ALA A 120 3.47 6.53 -0.19
CA ALA A 120 3.23 7.95 -0.39
C ALA A 120 2.32 8.49 0.72
N LEU A 121 2.73 8.29 1.98
CA LEU A 121 2.09 9.01 3.06
C LEU A 121 2.36 10.48 2.91
N CYS A 122 1.35 11.20 3.28
CA CYS A 122 1.45 12.63 3.38
C CYS A 122 2.60 12.99 4.33
N PRO A 123 3.65 13.65 3.87
CA PRO A 123 4.66 14.16 4.79
C PRO A 123 3.98 15.18 5.70
N ASP A 124 4.30 15.11 6.98
CA ASP A 124 3.91 16.08 8.02
C ASP A 124 2.45 16.57 7.96
N ILE A 125 1.54 15.79 8.56
CA ILE A 125 0.12 16.18 8.72
C ILE A 125 0.06 17.61 9.24
N GLY A 126 -0.60 18.48 8.47
CA GLY A 126 -0.73 19.90 8.77
C GLY A 126 0.21 20.82 7.99
N ASP A 127 1.29 20.33 7.42
CA ASP A 127 2.20 21.10 6.56
C ASP A 127 1.73 21.08 5.10
N ILE A 128 0.67 21.79 4.82
CA ILE A 128 0.05 21.81 3.50
C ILE A 128 0.82 22.67 2.48
N ASN A 129 1.64 23.59 2.96
CA ASN A 129 2.48 24.42 2.11
C ASN A 129 3.86 23.78 1.81
N GLY A 130 4.27 22.76 2.57
CA GLY A 130 5.50 22.00 2.37
C GLY A 130 6.78 22.74 2.78
N ASP A 131 6.70 23.66 3.75
CA ASP A 131 7.86 24.43 4.23
C ASP A 131 8.52 23.83 5.49
N GLU A 132 8.06 22.66 5.94
CA GLU A 132 8.50 21.93 7.14
C GLU A 132 8.21 22.68 8.46
N ILE A 133 7.32 23.69 8.45
CA ILE A 133 6.99 24.51 9.61
C ILE A 133 5.47 24.57 9.80
N LEU A 134 4.94 23.88 10.77
CA LEU A 134 3.52 23.98 11.12
C LEU A 134 3.17 25.35 11.66
N ASN A 135 2.46 26.15 10.88
CA ASN A 135 2.10 27.53 11.25
C ASN A 135 0.81 28.00 10.57
N VAL A 136 0.48 29.30 10.74
CA VAL A 136 -0.73 29.88 10.20
C VAL A 136 -0.78 29.90 8.66
N LEU A 137 0.36 29.80 7.98
CA LEU A 137 0.40 29.78 6.52
C LEU A 137 -0.21 28.50 5.97
N ASP A 138 -0.05 27.36 6.67
CA ASP A 138 -0.70 26.11 6.33
C ASP A 138 -2.21 26.23 6.41
N VAL A 139 -2.71 26.86 7.47
CA VAL A 139 -4.14 27.11 7.63
C VAL A 139 -4.67 27.99 6.49
N VAL A 140 -3.90 28.99 6.06
CA VAL A 140 -4.30 29.86 4.93
C VAL A 140 -4.35 29.08 3.63
N VAL A 141 -3.37 28.20 3.37
CA VAL A 141 -3.35 27.34 2.17
C VAL A 141 -4.53 26.36 2.21
N LEU A 142 -4.78 25.72 3.37
CA LEU A 142 -5.90 24.81 3.56
C LEU A 142 -7.25 25.49 3.28
N VAL A 143 -7.51 26.63 3.92
CA VAL A 143 -8.77 27.36 3.70
C VAL A 143 -8.94 27.75 2.24
N ASN A 144 -7.87 28.19 1.58
CA ASN A 144 -7.93 28.58 0.18
C ASN A 144 -8.23 27.40 -0.74
N CYS A 145 -7.57 26.25 -0.54
CA CYS A 145 -7.80 25.06 -1.36
C CYS A 145 -9.21 24.46 -1.15
N VAL A 146 -9.72 24.47 0.09
CA VAL A 146 -11.09 24.06 0.39
C VAL A 146 -12.12 24.95 -0.31
N LEU A 147 -11.95 26.26 -0.25
CA LEU A 147 -12.86 27.22 -0.90
C LEU A 147 -12.85 27.09 -2.42
N THR A 148 -11.71 26.72 -3.00
CA THR A 148 -11.56 26.53 -4.47
C THR A 148 -11.78 25.10 -4.92
N GLN A 149 -12.03 24.16 -3.99
CA GLN A 149 -12.16 22.72 -4.26
C GLN A 149 -10.94 22.14 -5.01
N SER A 150 -9.75 22.58 -4.64
CA SER A 150 -8.50 22.22 -5.32
C SER A 150 -7.44 21.63 -4.39
N CYS A 151 -7.81 21.13 -3.21
CA CYS A 151 -6.85 20.55 -2.27
C CYS A 151 -6.12 19.34 -2.87
N GLY A 152 -6.80 18.52 -3.66
CA GLY A 152 -6.20 17.38 -4.36
C GLY A 152 -5.17 17.76 -5.44
N ASP A 153 -5.14 19.03 -5.88
CA ASP A 153 -4.18 19.52 -6.88
C ASP A 153 -2.88 20.04 -6.24
N LEU A 154 -2.84 20.16 -4.92
CA LEU A 154 -1.64 20.62 -4.20
C LEU A 154 -0.66 19.47 -4.01
N ALA A 155 0.63 19.76 -4.14
CA ALA A 155 1.69 18.76 -3.93
C ALA A 155 1.63 18.10 -2.55
N ASN A 156 1.29 18.86 -1.50
CA ASN A 156 1.10 18.38 -0.14
C ASN A 156 -0.38 18.48 0.30
N GLY A 157 -1.30 18.40 -0.64
CA GLY A 157 -2.74 18.54 -0.36
C GLY A 157 -3.23 17.56 0.71
N CYS A 158 -2.72 16.35 0.67
CA CYS A 158 -3.01 15.31 1.67
C CYS A 158 -2.71 15.75 3.12
N ALA A 159 -1.75 16.66 3.36
CA ALA A 159 -1.43 17.19 4.69
C ALA A 159 -2.59 17.97 5.33
N GLY A 160 -3.57 18.37 4.53
CA GLY A 160 -4.78 19.03 5.01
C GLY A 160 -5.86 18.08 5.51
N ASP A 161 -5.76 16.79 5.20
CA ASP A 161 -6.66 15.75 5.70
C ASP A 161 -6.19 15.26 7.08
N LEU A 162 -6.53 16.03 8.11
CA LEU A 162 -6.03 15.80 9.48
C LEU A 162 -6.56 14.52 10.14
N ASN A 163 -7.66 13.98 9.67
CA ASN A 163 -8.28 12.77 10.19
C ASN A 163 -8.15 11.57 9.25
N SER A 164 -7.53 11.78 8.10
CA SER A 164 -7.27 10.76 7.07
C SER A 164 -8.55 10.07 6.57
N ASP A 165 -9.64 10.85 6.41
CA ASP A 165 -10.91 10.33 5.88
C ASP A 165 -11.11 10.61 4.37
N GLY A 166 -10.14 11.24 3.73
CA GLY A 166 -10.16 11.63 2.31
C GLY A 166 -10.99 12.89 2.02
N ILE A 167 -11.39 13.64 3.06
CA ILE A 167 -12.17 14.87 2.94
C ILE A 167 -11.39 16.03 3.59
N PHE A 168 -11.35 17.18 2.94
CA PHE A 168 -10.64 18.38 3.39
C PHE A 168 -11.60 19.41 4.00
#